data_aae67b2d2e3af5f1a798f4aa048d9195
#
_entry.id   aae67b2d2e3af5f1a798f4aa048d9195
#
_cell.length_a   1.000
_cell.length_b   1.000
_cell.length_c   1.000
_cell.angle_alpha   90.00
_cell.angle_beta   90.00
_cell.angle_gamma   90.00
#
_symmetry.space_group_name_H-M   'P 1'
#
loop_
_entity.id
_entity.type
_entity.pdbx_description
1 polymer ?
#
loop_
_entity_poly.entity_id
_entity_poly.type
_entity_poly.pdbx_seq_one_letter_code
_entity_poly.pdbx_strand_id
1 'polypeptide(L)'
;MKNVLEAPFIKKLCKTTSNMYRLGWDERNGGNISVLLDEGEVKEYLDTKNVLRVIPTGFNATELKGKYFMVTGTGKYFKNVEEDPETNLGIFRIGEDGTSAELLWGYKDGGRFTSELPAHLMSHATRLKIDPENRVIMHTHPTYTICMSAVLKPDDKLFTEKLWRSNTEAIVVFPDGVGVLPCMVCGTNKIGEATAEKMKNYRLVVWTNHGIYGAGKDLDETFGLIETVEKTAQLYMLTLGHVVNEIGDDVLQGLVDLWNLTPLDGILNKTNK
;
A
#
# COMPACT_ATOMS: atom_id res chain seq x y z
N MET A 1 -19.38 -11.04 22.71
CA MET A 1 -18.63 -10.41 21.63
C MET A 1 -19.29 -9.11 21.27
N LYS A 2 -18.51 -8.08 20.95
CA LYS A 2 -19.00 -6.81 20.45
C LYS A 2 -19.47 -6.94 18.99
N ASN A 3 -20.26 -5.98 18.49
CA ASN A 3 -20.65 -5.97 17.09
C ASN A 3 -19.41 -5.64 16.21
N VAL A 4 -19.06 -6.50 15.28
CA VAL A 4 -17.89 -6.34 14.39
C VAL A 4 -17.97 -5.09 13.51
N LEU A 5 -19.17 -4.67 13.09
CA LEU A 5 -19.37 -3.43 12.31
C LEU A 5 -19.00 -2.16 13.10
N GLU A 6 -18.96 -2.27 14.44
CA GLU A 6 -18.55 -1.19 15.32
C GLU A 6 -17.03 -1.18 15.60
N ALA A 7 -16.29 -2.19 15.10
CA ALA A 7 -14.87 -2.30 15.32
C ALA A 7 -14.12 -1.09 14.69
N PRO A 8 -13.15 -0.49 15.43
CA PRO A 8 -12.39 0.65 14.93
C PRO A 8 -11.69 0.38 13.60
N PHE A 9 -11.15 -0.82 13.41
CA PHE A 9 -10.47 -1.22 12.19
C PHE A 9 -11.43 -1.27 10.98
N ILE A 10 -12.69 -1.72 11.15
CA ILE A 10 -13.73 -1.69 10.10
C ILE A 10 -14.06 -0.23 9.72
N LYS A 11 -14.39 0.60 10.72
CA LYS A 11 -14.75 2.00 10.48
C LYS A 11 -13.63 2.79 9.78
N LYS A 12 -12.39 2.54 10.20
CA LYS A 12 -11.22 3.21 9.60
C LYS A 12 -11.02 2.79 8.16
N LEU A 13 -11.12 1.50 7.83
CA LEU A 13 -10.99 1.02 6.45
C LEU A 13 -12.13 1.53 5.57
N CYS A 14 -13.37 1.54 6.04
CA CYS A 14 -14.53 2.11 5.33
C CYS A 14 -14.28 3.58 4.97
N LYS A 15 -13.83 4.39 5.93
CA LYS A 15 -13.49 5.80 5.70
C LYS A 15 -12.36 5.96 4.69
N THR A 16 -11.31 5.13 4.78
CA THR A 16 -10.16 5.18 3.87
C THR A 16 -10.59 4.86 2.44
N THR A 17 -11.32 3.77 2.22
CA THR A 17 -11.81 3.39 0.88
C THR A 17 -12.75 4.45 0.29
N SER A 18 -13.61 5.06 1.11
CA SER A 18 -14.49 6.17 0.69
C SER A 18 -13.69 7.39 0.25
N ASN A 19 -12.62 7.75 0.98
CA ASN A 19 -11.74 8.87 0.62
C ASN A 19 -11.00 8.58 -0.70
N MET A 20 -10.42 7.40 -0.86
CA MET A 20 -9.71 7.01 -2.07
C MET A 20 -10.62 7.04 -3.30
N TYR A 21 -11.85 6.53 -3.17
CA TYR A 21 -12.84 6.62 -4.25
C TYR A 21 -13.18 8.07 -4.61
N ARG A 22 -13.37 8.96 -3.63
CA ARG A 22 -13.67 10.39 -3.87
C ARG A 22 -12.52 11.13 -4.55
N LEU A 23 -11.27 10.71 -4.33
CA LEU A 23 -10.09 11.24 -5.01
C LEU A 23 -9.94 10.71 -6.45
N GLY A 24 -10.75 9.73 -6.85
CA GLY A 24 -10.70 9.14 -8.18
C GLY A 24 -9.54 8.16 -8.36
N TRP A 25 -9.06 7.56 -7.26
CA TRP A 25 -7.91 6.65 -7.31
C TRP A 25 -8.33 5.19 -7.52
N ASP A 26 -9.61 4.87 -7.43
CA ASP A 26 -10.13 3.50 -7.47
C ASP A 26 -11.36 3.42 -8.36
N GLU A 27 -11.12 3.39 -9.66
CA GLU A 27 -12.18 3.24 -10.66
C GLU A 27 -12.73 1.81 -10.63
N ARG A 28 -14.05 1.68 -10.72
CA ARG A 28 -14.76 0.39 -10.68
C ARG A 28 -14.37 -0.41 -9.43
N ASN A 29 -13.70 -1.54 -9.62
CA ASN A 29 -13.15 -2.42 -8.59
C ASN A 29 -11.61 -2.38 -8.56
N GLY A 30 -11.02 -1.27 -9.01
CA GLY A 30 -9.59 -1.02 -8.89
C GLY A 30 -9.19 -0.80 -7.44
N GLY A 31 -7.91 -1.00 -7.17
CA GLY A 31 -7.35 -0.87 -5.82
C GLY A 31 -7.74 -1.97 -4.86
N ASN A 32 -6.96 -2.11 -3.80
CA ASN A 32 -7.22 -3.06 -2.71
C ASN A 32 -6.36 -2.71 -1.49
N ILE A 33 -6.86 -3.06 -0.31
CA ILE A 33 -6.20 -2.78 0.97
C ILE A 33 -6.21 -4.05 1.81
N SER A 34 -5.09 -4.34 2.47
CA SER A 34 -5.01 -5.34 3.53
C SER A 34 -4.41 -4.75 4.80
N VAL A 35 -4.95 -5.14 5.94
CA VAL A 35 -4.54 -4.69 7.27
C VAL A 35 -4.24 -5.91 8.12
N LEU A 36 -3.04 -5.98 8.68
CA LEU A 36 -2.68 -6.94 9.73
C LEU A 36 -3.37 -6.51 11.03
N LEU A 37 -4.25 -7.34 11.56
CA LEU A 37 -4.98 -7.10 12.79
C LEU A 37 -4.28 -7.71 14.00
N ASP A 38 -4.51 -7.14 15.17
CA ASP A 38 -4.11 -7.74 16.45
C ASP A 38 -5.08 -8.85 16.83
N GLU A 39 -4.54 -9.99 17.25
CA GLU A 39 -5.35 -11.15 17.64
C GLU A 39 -6.27 -10.83 18.82
N GLY A 40 -5.79 -10.08 19.81
CA GLY A 40 -6.58 -9.68 20.98
C GLY A 40 -7.76 -8.80 20.57
N GLU A 41 -7.51 -7.84 19.67
CA GLU A 41 -8.54 -6.96 19.13
C GLU A 41 -9.59 -7.75 18.32
N VAL A 42 -9.17 -8.67 17.46
CA VAL A 42 -10.10 -9.53 16.68
C VAL A 42 -11.00 -10.35 17.61
N LYS A 43 -10.45 -10.94 18.68
CA LYS A 43 -11.21 -11.76 19.65
C LYS A 43 -12.28 -10.99 20.42
N GLU A 44 -12.20 -9.68 20.51
CA GLU A 44 -13.28 -8.88 21.12
C GLU A 44 -14.57 -8.92 20.28
N TYR A 45 -14.45 -9.10 18.97
CA TYR A 45 -15.55 -8.98 18.00
C TYR A 45 -15.93 -10.32 17.36
N LEU A 46 -14.99 -11.27 17.22
CA LEU A 46 -15.17 -12.53 16.50
C LEU A 46 -14.79 -13.75 17.35
N ASP A 47 -15.58 -14.82 17.25
CA ASP A 47 -15.16 -16.16 17.68
C ASP A 47 -14.19 -16.73 16.65
N THR A 48 -12.90 -16.67 16.96
CA THR A 48 -11.82 -17.13 16.07
C THR A 48 -11.77 -18.65 15.88
N LYS A 49 -12.62 -19.41 16.57
CA LYS A 49 -12.80 -20.85 16.36
C LYS A 49 -13.87 -21.14 15.30
N ASN A 50 -14.75 -20.18 15.03
CA ASN A 50 -15.81 -20.33 14.03
C ASN A 50 -15.29 -19.94 12.64
N VAL A 51 -14.76 -20.91 11.90
CA VAL A 51 -14.28 -20.72 10.52
C VAL A 51 -15.44 -20.88 9.57
N LEU A 52 -15.79 -19.80 8.84
CA LEU A 52 -16.89 -19.79 7.88
C LEU A 52 -16.52 -20.58 6.61
N ARG A 53 -15.31 -20.37 6.11
CA ARG A 53 -14.77 -21.01 4.90
C ARG A 53 -13.24 -21.05 4.96
N VAL A 54 -12.66 -22.04 4.29
CA VAL A 54 -11.21 -22.10 4.02
C VAL A 54 -10.99 -21.80 2.54
N ILE A 55 -10.14 -20.82 2.26
CA ILE A 55 -9.88 -20.31 0.91
C ILE A 55 -8.37 -20.38 0.65
N PRO A 56 -7.90 -20.95 -0.48
CA PRO A 56 -6.49 -20.95 -0.82
C PRO A 56 -5.94 -19.51 -0.93
N THR A 57 -4.76 -19.26 -0.39
CA THR A 57 -4.09 -17.95 -0.48
C THR A 57 -3.47 -17.67 -1.84
N GLY A 58 -3.24 -18.74 -2.64
CA GLY A 58 -2.50 -18.63 -3.92
C GLY A 58 -0.99 -18.40 -3.75
N PHE A 59 -0.50 -18.41 -2.51
CA PHE A 59 0.89 -18.15 -2.15
C PHE A 59 1.24 -18.95 -0.88
N ASN A 60 2.53 -19.32 -0.73
CA ASN A 60 3.03 -19.91 0.51
C ASN A 60 3.32 -18.80 1.53
N ALA A 61 2.36 -18.55 2.40
CA ALA A 61 2.40 -17.55 3.46
C ALA A 61 2.85 -18.13 4.82
N THR A 62 3.70 -19.15 4.84
CA THR A 62 4.18 -19.81 6.08
C THR A 62 4.70 -18.83 7.12
N GLU A 63 5.35 -17.74 6.71
CA GLU A 63 5.87 -16.70 7.60
C GLU A 63 4.77 -15.87 8.29
N LEU A 64 3.53 -15.97 7.80
CA LEU A 64 2.37 -15.24 8.31
C LEU A 64 1.38 -16.18 9.04
N LYS A 65 1.73 -17.43 9.30
CA LYS A 65 0.89 -18.40 10.00
C LYS A 65 0.29 -17.82 11.28
N GLY A 66 -1.00 -18.09 11.48
CA GLY A 66 -1.75 -17.64 12.66
C GLY A 66 -2.05 -16.14 12.70
N LYS A 67 -1.50 -15.33 11.79
CA LYS A 67 -1.76 -13.89 11.74
C LYS A 67 -3.14 -13.60 11.14
N TYR A 68 -3.77 -12.55 11.65
CA TYR A 68 -5.11 -12.11 11.25
C TYR A 68 -5.01 -10.93 10.29
N PHE A 69 -5.78 -10.99 9.23
CA PHE A 69 -5.85 -9.92 8.24
C PHE A 69 -7.28 -9.54 7.93
N MET A 70 -7.50 -8.25 7.67
CA MET A 70 -8.69 -7.74 7.01
C MET A 70 -8.31 -7.30 5.60
N VAL A 71 -9.12 -7.66 4.60
CA VAL A 71 -8.83 -7.32 3.19
C VAL A 71 -10.09 -7.03 2.39
N THR A 72 -9.97 -6.17 1.41
CA THR A 72 -11.02 -5.88 0.43
C THR A 72 -11.23 -7.06 -0.53
N GLY A 73 -12.48 -7.27 -0.97
CA GLY A 73 -12.86 -8.41 -1.81
C GLY A 73 -12.59 -8.20 -3.30
N THR A 74 -12.39 -9.29 -4.03
CA THR A 74 -12.28 -9.25 -5.50
C THR A 74 -13.57 -8.77 -6.14
N GLY A 75 -13.46 -7.90 -7.15
CA GLY A 75 -14.61 -7.33 -7.85
C GLY A 75 -15.45 -6.35 -7.02
N LYS A 76 -15.01 -6.00 -5.81
CA LYS A 76 -15.71 -5.06 -4.94
C LYS A 76 -15.30 -3.62 -5.25
N TYR A 77 -16.26 -2.71 -5.13
CA TYR A 77 -16.08 -1.29 -5.42
C TYR A 77 -15.85 -0.53 -4.10
N PHE A 78 -14.83 0.29 -4.04
CA PHE A 78 -14.53 1.07 -2.83
C PHE A 78 -15.68 1.97 -2.38
N LYS A 79 -16.44 2.52 -3.32
CA LYS A 79 -17.64 3.33 -3.01
C LYS A 79 -18.71 2.59 -2.21
N ASN A 80 -18.73 1.25 -2.25
CA ASN A 80 -19.76 0.44 -1.58
C ASN A 80 -19.27 -0.12 -0.24
N VAL A 81 -17.99 0.03 0.10
CA VAL A 81 -17.40 -0.59 1.33
C VAL A 81 -18.03 -0.01 2.58
N GLU A 82 -18.25 1.31 2.62
CA GLU A 82 -18.85 1.99 3.78
C GLU A 82 -20.34 1.65 3.95
N GLU A 83 -21.06 1.44 2.84
CA GLU A 83 -22.49 1.11 2.85
C GLU A 83 -22.76 -0.34 3.27
N ASP A 84 -21.92 -1.27 2.82
CA ASP A 84 -22.06 -2.71 3.12
C ASP A 84 -20.67 -3.36 3.37
N PRO A 85 -20.05 -3.10 4.54
CA PRO A 85 -18.72 -3.66 4.85
C PRO A 85 -18.71 -5.19 4.81
N GLU A 86 -19.78 -5.84 5.29
CA GLU A 86 -19.86 -7.29 5.40
C GLU A 86 -19.83 -8.02 4.04
N THR A 87 -20.30 -7.37 2.98
CA THR A 87 -20.20 -7.92 1.60
C THR A 87 -18.84 -7.61 0.98
N ASN A 88 -18.24 -6.47 1.31
CA ASN A 88 -17.08 -5.93 0.58
C ASN A 88 -15.74 -6.25 1.24
N LEU A 89 -15.74 -6.62 2.53
CA LEU A 89 -14.54 -6.94 3.31
C LEU A 89 -14.57 -8.39 3.79
N GLY A 90 -13.38 -8.93 4.09
CA GLY A 90 -13.22 -10.20 4.77
C GLY A 90 -12.14 -10.13 5.84
N ILE A 91 -12.40 -10.79 6.98
CA ILE A 91 -11.42 -11.01 8.05
C ILE A 91 -11.08 -12.48 8.07
N PHE A 92 -9.78 -12.78 8.02
CA PHE A 92 -9.29 -14.17 7.98
C PHE A 92 -8.02 -14.33 8.80
N ARG A 93 -7.73 -15.58 9.14
CA ARG A 93 -6.46 -16.00 9.71
C ARG A 93 -5.71 -16.86 8.71
N ILE A 94 -4.37 -16.70 8.60
CA ILE A 94 -3.54 -17.64 7.84
C ILE A 94 -3.51 -18.97 8.56
N GLY A 95 -3.88 -20.03 7.85
CA GLY A 95 -3.92 -21.40 8.39
C GLY A 95 -2.52 -21.93 8.74
N GLU A 96 -2.50 -22.99 9.57
CA GLU A 96 -1.26 -23.64 10.00
C GLU A 96 -0.47 -24.28 8.84
N ASP A 97 -1.13 -24.56 7.72
CA ASP A 97 -0.49 -25.07 6.50
C ASP A 97 0.28 -23.97 5.73
N GLY A 98 0.04 -22.70 6.07
CA GLY A 98 0.64 -21.53 5.39
C GLY A 98 0.14 -21.30 3.96
N THR A 99 -0.83 -22.09 3.47
CA THR A 99 -1.34 -22.01 2.09
C THR A 99 -2.82 -21.74 2.00
N SER A 100 -3.49 -21.72 3.15
CA SER A 100 -4.91 -21.44 3.29
C SER A 100 -5.17 -20.20 4.16
N ALA A 101 -6.30 -19.56 3.91
CA ALA A 101 -6.86 -18.50 4.73
C ALA A 101 -8.21 -18.97 5.29
N GLU A 102 -8.33 -18.97 6.60
CA GLU A 102 -9.53 -19.31 7.35
C GLU A 102 -10.39 -18.05 7.48
N LEU A 103 -11.41 -17.91 6.65
CA LEU A 103 -12.34 -16.78 6.71
C LEU A 103 -13.16 -16.85 7.99
N LEU A 104 -13.11 -15.80 8.79
CA LEU A 104 -13.80 -15.66 10.07
C LEU A 104 -15.02 -14.74 9.99
N TRP A 105 -15.00 -13.78 9.05
CA TRP A 105 -16.09 -12.83 8.85
C TRP A 105 -16.03 -12.21 7.45
N GLY A 106 -17.19 -11.79 6.94
CA GLY A 106 -17.30 -11.03 5.71
C GLY A 106 -17.61 -11.89 4.48
N TYR A 107 -17.61 -11.23 3.32
CA TYR A 107 -17.99 -11.81 2.02
C TYR A 107 -19.30 -12.60 2.08
N LYS A 108 -20.34 -12.00 2.69
CA LYS A 108 -21.63 -12.68 2.93
C LYS A 108 -22.35 -13.09 1.64
N ASP A 109 -21.97 -12.51 0.51
CA ASP A 109 -22.47 -12.89 -0.81
C ASP A 109 -21.73 -14.09 -1.44
N GLY A 110 -20.84 -14.75 -0.70
CA GLY A 110 -20.00 -15.83 -1.20
C GLY A 110 -18.74 -15.37 -1.92
N GLY A 111 -18.43 -14.07 -1.90
CA GLY A 111 -17.22 -13.46 -2.44
C GLY A 111 -15.92 -14.02 -1.86
N ARG A 112 -14.79 -13.52 -2.33
CA ARG A 112 -13.45 -13.93 -1.88
C ARG A 112 -12.50 -12.73 -1.88
N PHE A 113 -11.30 -12.94 -1.37
CA PHE A 113 -10.21 -11.96 -1.33
C PHE A 113 -9.90 -11.37 -2.70
N THR A 114 -9.32 -10.16 -2.71
CA THR A 114 -8.75 -9.58 -3.94
C THR A 114 -7.88 -10.60 -4.68
N SER A 115 -7.86 -10.54 -6.01
CA SER A 115 -6.98 -11.37 -6.84
C SER A 115 -5.50 -11.08 -6.60
N GLU A 116 -5.19 -9.94 -5.99
CA GLU A 116 -3.83 -9.53 -5.63
C GLU A 116 -3.43 -9.91 -4.20
N LEU A 117 -4.23 -10.74 -3.50
CA LEU A 117 -3.89 -11.24 -2.17
C LEU A 117 -2.46 -11.79 -2.08
N PRO A 118 -1.93 -12.56 -3.06
CA PRO A 118 -0.55 -13.01 -3.03
C PRO A 118 0.45 -11.85 -2.93
N ALA A 119 0.28 -10.79 -3.72
CA ALA A 119 1.15 -9.60 -3.67
C ALA A 119 1.09 -8.90 -2.30
N HIS A 120 -0.12 -8.80 -1.72
CA HIS A 120 -0.29 -8.27 -0.36
C HIS A 120 0.43 -9.11 0.69
N LEU A 121 0.24 -10.42 0.70
CA LEU A 121 0.85 -11.31 1.70
C LEU A 121 2.38 -11.34 1.57
N MET A 122 2.92 -11.37 0.35
CA MET A 122 4.36 -11.27 0.08
C MET A 122 4.92 -9.95 0.61
N SER A 123 4.23 -8.84 0.37
CA SER A 123 4.59 -7.51 0.85
C SER A 123 4.55 -7.43 2.38
N HIS A 124 3.50 -7.95 3.02
CA HIS A 124 3.44 -8.05 4.49
C HIS A 124 4.58 -8.88 5.06
N ALA A 125 4.85 -10.07 4.50
CA ALA A 125 5.93 -10.93 4.95
C ALA A 125 7.30 -10.24 4.85
N THR A 126 7.53 -9.46 3.80
CA THR A 126 8.76 -8.68 3.62
C THR A 126 8.83 -7.50 4.60
N ARG A 127 7.78 -6.67 4.66
CA ARG A 127 7.80 -5.46 5.47
C ARG A 127 7.85 -5.73 6.97
N LEU A 128 7.14 -6.74 7.46
CA LEU A 128 7.15 -7.12 8.86
C LEU A 128 8.52 -7.63 9.37
N LYS A 129 9.40 -8.12 8.48
CA LYS A 129 10.78 -8.48 8.83
C LYS A 129 11.67 -7.26 9.05
N ILE A 130 11.37 -6.17 8.33
CA ILE A 130 12.15 -4.93 8.35
C ILE A 130 11.65 -4.03 9.48
N ASP A 131 10.34 -3.89 9.57
CA ASP A 131 9.66 -3.08 10.56
C ASP A 131 8.34 -3.74 10.96
N PRO A 132 8.27 -4.33 12.18
CA PRO A 132 7.07 -5.00 12.67
C PRO A 132 5.82 -4.12 12.77
N GLU A 133 5.99 -2.79 12.75
CA GLU A 133 4.89 -1.84 12.77
C GLU A 133 4.25 -1.63 11.40
N ASN A 134 4.85 -2.10 10.31
CA ASN A 134 4.25 -2.01 8.97
C ASN A 134 3.08 -2.99 8.80
N ARG A 135 1.90 -2.56 9.19
CA ARG A 135 0.69 -3.39 9.30
C ARG A 135 -0.30 -3.24 8.16
N VAL A 136 -0.08 -2.29 7.27
CA VAL A 136 -0.99 -1.98 6.15
C VAL A 136 -0.25 -2.11 4.83
N ILE A 137 -0.89 -2.78 3.87
CA ILE A 137 -0.52 -2.74 2.45
C ILE A 137 -1.72 -2.19 1.69
N MET A 138 -1.47 -1.15 0.91
CA MET A 138 -2.47 -0.41 0.14
C MET A 138 -2.06 -0.31 -1.32
N HIS A 139 -2.95 -0.72 -2.22
CA HIS A 139 -2.77 -0.56 -3.67
C HIS A 139 -3.88 0.30 -4.24
N THR A 140 -3.54 1.24 -5.13
CA THR A 140 -4.47 2.19 -5.72
C THR A 140 -3.92 2.76 -7.03
N HIS A 141 -4.77 3.45 -7.80
CA HIS A 141 -4.50 3.96 -9.15
C HIS A 141 -4.50 5.49 -9.23
N PRO A 142 -3.60 6.20 -8.50
CA PRO A 142 -3.58 7.66 -8.52
C PRO A 142 -3.10 8.15 -9.89
N THR A 143 -3.88 9.05 -10.48
CA THR A 143 -3.78 9.44 -11.89
C THR A 143 -2.42 10.02 -12.27
N TYR A 144 -1.90 10.96 -11.50
CA TYR A 144 -0.64 11.63 -11.85
C TYR A 144 0.58 10.77 -11.59
N THR A 145 0.52 9.86 -10.62
CA THR A 145 1.56 8.84 -10.40
C THR A 145 1.64 7.90 -11.60
N ILE A 146 0.49 7.47 -12.13
CA ILE A 146 0.43 6.67 -13.36
C ILE A 146 0.98 7.46 -14.55
N CYS A 147 0.54 8.71 -14.74
CA CYS A 147 1.06 9.58 -15.80
C CYS A 147 2.58 9.75 -15.73
N MET A 148 3.11 10.02 -14.54
CA MET A 148 4.55 10.16 -14.31
C MET A 148 5.29 8.87 -14.66
N SER A 149 4.74 7.71 -14.33
CA SER A 149 5.31 6.41 -14.66
C SER A 149 5.34 6.11 -16.17
N ALA A 150 4.46 6.74 -16.95
CA ALA A 150 4.42 6.60 -18.40
C ALA A 150 5.47 7.49 -19.13
N VAL A 151 5.89 8.58 -18.50
CA VAL A 151 6.85 9.54 -19.12
C VAL A 151 8.28 9.36 -18.62
N LEU A 152 8.49 8.67 -17.50
CA LEU A 152 9.81 8.36 -16.96
C LEU A 152 10.17 6.88 -17.19
N LYS A 153 11.46 6.61 -17.34
CA LYS A 153 11.95 5.23 -17.30
C LYS A 153 11.70 4.63 -15.93
N PRO A 154 11.47 3.30 -15.82
CA PRO A 154 11.31 2.61 -14.55
C PRO A 154 12.66 2.48 -13.82
N ASP A 155 13.09 3.58 -13.24
CA ASP A 155 14.33 3.73 -12.47
C ASP A 155 13.99 4.37 -11.12
N ASP A 156 14.33 3.69 -10.03
CA ASP A 156 14.00 4.08 -8.66
C ASP A 156 14.57 5.45 -8.30
N LYS A 157 15.84 5.69 -8.65
CA LYS A 157 16.53 6.94 -8.31
C LYS A 157 16.01 8.12 -9.13
N LEU A 158 15.84 7.92 -10.43
CA LEU A 158 15.30 8.94 -11.32
C LEU A 158 13.89 9.36 -10.88
N PHE A 159 13.02 8.40 -10.59
CA PHE A 159 11.65 8.68 -10.17
C PHE A 159 11.62 9.41 -8.82
N THR A 160 12.38 8.93 -7.85
CA THR A 160 12.52 9.55 -6.53
C THR A 160 13.09 10.96 -6.62
N GLU A 161 14.16 11.16 -7.41
CA GLU A 161 14.78 12.48 -7.61
C GLU A 161 13.77 13.48 -8.16
N LYS A 162 13.00 13.10 -9.19
CA LYS A 162 12.00 13.99 -9.78
C LYS A 162 10.89 14.35 -8.80
N LEU A 163 10.48 13.43 -7.96
CA LEU A 163 9.54 13.72 -6.87
C LEU A 163 10.17 14.70 -5.85
N TRP A 164 11.36 14.42 -5.32
CA TRP A 164 11.97 15.28 -4.29
C TRP A 164 12.24 16.70 -4.78
N ARG A 165 12.60 16.85 -6.06
CA ARG A 165 12.84 18.18 -6.66
C ARG A 165 11.57 18.95 -7.04
N SER A 166 10.41 18.30 -6.98
CA SER A 166 9.12 18.92 -7.29
C SER A 166 8.36 19.44 -6.08
N ASN A 167 8.65 18.89 -4.87
CA ASN A 167 7.98 19.28 -3.63
C ASN A 167 8.86 18.96 -2.42
N THR A 168 9.09 19.94 -1.57
CA THR A 168 9.90 19.80 -0.35
C THR A 168 9.37 18.74 0.64
N GLU A 169 8.05 18.54 0.68
CA GLU A 169 7.44 17.50 1.52
C GLU A 169 7.87 16.07 1.13
N ALA A 170 8.19 15.85 -0.15
CA ALA A 170 8.47 14.52 -0.66
C ALA A 170 9.66 13.84 0.06
N ILE A 171 10.80 14.51 0.20
CA ILE A 171 11.97 13.96 0.89
C ILE A 171 11.73 13.77 2.39
N VAL A 172 10.86 14.59 3.00
CA VAL A 172 10.51 14.49 4.42
C VAL A 172 9.61 13.28 4.69
N VAL A 173 8.63 13.04 3.82
CA VAL A 173 7.60 11.98 4.00
C VAL A 173 8.13 10.61 3.59
N PHE A 174 8.87 10.53 2.47
CA PHE A 174 9.46 9.28 1.99
C PHE A 174 10.96 9.46 1.67
N PRO A 175 11.80 9.63 2.69
CA PRO A 175 13.27 9.72 2.50
C PRO A 175 13.86 8.43 1.94
N ASP A 176 13.22 7.29 2.18
CA ASP A 176 13.55 5.98 1.61
C ASP A 176 13.28 5.91 0.09
N GLY A 177 12.60 6.92 -0.49
CA GLY A 177 12.31 7.01 -1.93
C GLY A 177 11.18 6.11 -2.37
N VAL A 178 11.12 5.88 -3.70
CA VAL A 178 10.07 5.10 -4.36
C VAL A 178 10.71 4.07 -5.28
N GLY A 179 10.36 2.80 -5.06
CA GLY A 179 10.70 1.72 -5.99
C GLY A 179 9.81 1.77 -7.23
N VAL A 180 10.35 1.45 -8.39
CA VAL A 180 9.57 1.44 -9.65
C VAL A 180 9.75 0.10 -10.35
N LEU A 181 8.66 -0.56 -10.68
CA LEU A 181 8.66 -1.76 -11.49
C LEU A 181 8.30 -1.44 -12.95
N PRO A 182 8.93 -2.11 -13.93
CA PRO A 182 8.48 -2.00 -15.30
C PRO A 182 7.04 -2.49 -15.43
N CYS A 183 6.38 -2.16 -16.54
CA CYS A 183 5.03 -2.64 -16.81
C CYS A 183 5.01 -4.18 -16.84
N MET A 184 4.20 -4.77 -15.97
CA MET A 184 4.08 -6.23 -15.79
C MET A 184 2.60 -6.63 -15.80
N VAL A 185 2.33 -7.92 -16.01
CA VAL A 185 0.96 -8.45 -15.92
C VAL A 185 0.52 -8.46 -14.46
N CYS A 186 -0.47 -7.64 -14.13
CA CYS A 186 -1.06 -7.56 -12.78
C CYS A 186 -1.81 -8.84 -12.39
N GLY A 187 -2.03 -9.05 -11.09
CA GLY A 187 -2.73 -10.23 -10.57
C GLY A 187 -1.93 -11.55 -10.67
N THR A 188 -0.63 -11.50 -10.97
CA THR A 188 0.25 -12.67 -11.02
C THR A 188 1.19 -12.71 -9.82
N ASN A 189 1.65 -13.92 -9.42
CA ASN A 189 2.66 -14.04 -8.37
C ASN A 189 3.96 -13.35 -8.76
N LYS A 190 4.31 -13.31 -10.06
CA LYS A 190 5.53 -12.67 -10.55
C LYS A 190 5.62 -11.18 -10.21
N ILE A 191 4.53 -10.42 -10.38
CA ILE A 191 4.52 -9.00 -9.99
C ILE A 191 4.50 -8.86 -8.45
N GLY A 192 3.84 -9.78 -7.75
CA GLY A 192 3.86 -9.84 -6.28
C GLY A 192 5.27 -10.04 -5.73
N GLU A 193 6.02 -11.00 -6.27
CA GLU A 193 7.43 -11.26 -5.91
C GLU A 193 8.32 -10.05 -6.20
N ALA A 194 8.15 -9.43 -7.37
CA ALA A 194 8.91 -8.22 -7.74
C ALA A 194 8.58 -7.04 -6.81
N THR A 195 7.31 -6.88 -6.41
CA THR A 195 6.87 -5.86 -5.46
C THR A 195 7.48 -6.10 -4.08
N ALA A 196 7.39 -7.32 -3.57
CA ALA A 196 7.98 -7.70 -2.29
C ALA A 196 9.50 -7.50 -2.27
N GLU A 197 10.20 -7.80 -3.37
CA GLU A 197 11.64 -7.54 -3.49
C GLU A 197 11.96 -6.05 -3.39
N LYS A 198 11.22 -5.18 -4.10
CA LYS A 198 11.35 -3.72 -3.97
C LYS A 198 11.03 -3.23 -2.57
N MET A 199 10.04 -3.81 -1.91
CA MET A 199 9.65 -3.47 -0.55
C MET A 199 10.67 -3.83 0.53
N LYS A 200 11.78 -4.47 0.19
CA LYS A 200 12.92 -4.58 1.10
C LYS A 200 13.57 -3.22 1.39
N ASN A 201 13.52 -2.32 0.42
CA ASN A 201 14.18 -1.01 0.50
C ASN A 201 13.19 0.17 0.52
N TYR A 202 11.99 0.00 -0.01
CA TYR A 202 11.01 1.06 -0.23
C TYR A 202 9.68 0.73 0.45
N ARG A 203 9.06 1.72 1.09
CA ARG A 203 7.66 1.62 1.54
C ARG A 203 6.66 1.84 0.41
N LEU A 204 7.11 2.42 -0.69
CA LEU A 204 6.31 2.79 -1.85
C LEU A 204 6.87 2.13 -3.11
N VAL A 205 6.01 1.45 -3.88
CA VAL A 205 6.40 0.79 -5.13
C VAL A 205 5.41 1.12 -6.23
N VAL A 206 5.86 1.83 -7.26
CA VAL A 206 5.07 2.16 -8.44
C VAL A 206 5.10 1.00 -9.43
N TRP A 207 3.94 0.60 -9.90
CA TRP A 207 3.75 -0.29 -11.04
C TRP A 207 3.53 0.55 -12.30
N THR A 208 4.51 0.59 -13.18
CA THR A 208 4.46 1.42 -14.40
C THR A 208 3.17 1.20 -15.19
N ASN A 209 2.47 2.30 -15.53
CA ASN A 209 1.18 2.32 -16.24
C ASN A 209 0.02 1.62 -15.51
N HIS A 210 0.12 1.43 -14.19
CA HIS A 210 -0.94 0.74 -13.44
C HIS A 210 -1.33 1.47 -12.15
N GLY A 211 -0.39 1.67 -11.23
CA GLY A 211 -0.70 2.27 -9.94
C GLY A 211 0.48 2.23 -8.97
N ILE A 212 0.18 2.28 -7.68
CA ILE A 212 1.17 2.28 -6.60
C ILE A 212 0.77 1.33 -5.48
N TYR A 213 1.77 0.67 -4.89
CA TYR A 213 1.69 -0.03 -3.61
C TYR A 213 2.33 0.83 -2.53
N GLY A 214 1.67 0.95 -1.37
CA GLY A 214 2.20 1.58 -0.18
C GLY A 214 2.17 0.64 1.01
N ALA A 215 3.18 0.73 1.88
CA ALA A 215 3.28 0.03 3.15
C ALA A 215 3.50 1.02 4.30
N GLY A 216 2.77 0.86 5.40
CA GLY A 216 2.90 1.72 6.58
C GLY A 216 2.35 1.05 7.83
N LYS A 217 2.46 1.75 8.97
CA LYS A 217 2.04 1.24 10.28
C LYS A 217 0.52 1.18 10.43
N ASP A 218 -0.18 2.13 9.81
CA ASP A 218 -1.63 2.21 9.84
C ASP A 218 -2.20 2.78 8.54
N LEU A 219 -3.53 2.86 8.44
CA LEU A 219 -4.23 3.34 7.25
C LEU A 219 -3.95 4.82 6.96
N ASP A 220 -3.80 5.66 7.99
CA ASP A 220 -3.56 7.10 7.82
C ASP A 220 -2.14 7.36 7.29
N GLU A 221 -1.12 6.71 7.85
CA GLU A 221 0.25 6.82 7.34
C GLU A 221 0.36 6.29 5.91
N THR A 222 -0.16 5.10 5.64
CA THR A 222 -0.05 4.49 4.31
C THR A 222 -0.77 5.31 3.25
N PHE A 223 -1.96 5.84 3.58
CA PHE A 223 -2.69 6.76 2.73
C PHE A 223 -1.89 8.05 2.49
N GLY A 224 -1.36 8.67 3.56
CA GLY A 224 -0.58 9.91 3.47
C GLY A 224 0.71 9.77 2.64
N LEU A 225 1.38 8.61 2.71
CA LEU A 225 2.52 8.29 1.84
C LEU A 225 2.11 8.34 0.36
N ILE A 226 1.04 7.64 -0.02
CA ILE A 226 0.53 7.62 -1.40
C ILE A 226 0.02 8.99 -1.82
N GLU A 227 -0.71 9.70 -0.95
CA GLU A 227 -1.23 11.05 -1.21
C GLU A 227 -0.10 12.04 -1.49
N THR A 228 1.01 11.95 -0.75
CA THR A 228 2.18 12.82 -0.98
C THR A 228 2.85 12.51 -2.31
N VAL A 229 2.98 11.22 -2.68
CA VAL A 229 3.49 10.85 -4.02
C VAL A 229 2.59 11.39 -5.11
N GLU A 230 1.28 11.19 -5.01
CA GLU A 230 0.32 11.64 -6.03
C GLU A 230 0.32 13.17 -6.16
N LYS A 231 0.30 13.90 -5.02
CA LYS A 231 0.39 15.36 -5.03
C LYS A 231 1.66 15.85 -5.71
N THR A 232 2.77 15.20 -5.42
CA THR A 232 4.07 15.57 -5.99
C THR A 232 4.16 15.20 -7.47
N ALA A 233 3.67 14.03 -7.86
CA ALA A 233 3.55 13.62 -9.26
C ALA A 233 2.64 14.58 -10.05
N GLN A 234 1.55 15.06 -9.43
CA GLN A 234 0.69 16.10 -10.04
C GLN A 234 1.49 17.37 -10.33
N LEU A 235 2.27 17.86 -9.37
CA LEU A 235 3.10 19.05 -9.56
C LEU A 235 4.11 18.82 -10.69
N TYR A 236 4.84 17.70 -10.66
CA TYR A 236 5.79 17.36 -11.73
C TYR A 236 5.12 17.34 -13.11
N MET A 237 4.00 16.63 -13.25
CA MET A 237 3.33 16.47 -14.54
C MET A 237 2.75 17.79 -15.08
N LEU A 238 2.20 18.64 -14.20
CA LEU A 238 1.64 19.96 -14.62
C LEU A 238 2.71 20.98 -14.98
N THR A 239 3.93 20.82 -14.46
CA THR A 239 5.05 21.74 -14.73
C THR A 239 6.07 21.19 -15.72
N LEU A 240 5.86 19.97 -16.22
CA LEU A 240 6.78 19.30 -17.15
C LEU A 240 7.08 20.16 -18.37
N GLY A 241 8.37 20.43 -18.59
CA GLY A 241 8.84 21.29 -19.68
C GLY A 241 8.79 22.81 -19.41
N HIS A 242 8.29 23.24 -18.24
CA HIS A 242 8.14 24.66 -17.86
C HIS A 242 8.81 25.03 -16.52
N VAL A 243 9.58 24.11 -15.93
CA VAL A 243 10.24 24.34 -14.64
C VAL A 243 11.35 25.37 -14.79
N VAL A 244 11.29 26.47 -14.02
CA VAL A 244 12.34 27.50 -13.92
C VAL A 244 13.04 27.50 -12.56
N ASN A 245 12.37 26.99 -11.51
CA ASN A 245 12.91 26.88 -10.15
C ASN A 245 12.79 25.42 -9.68
N GLU A 246 13.84 24.65 -9.87
CA GLU A 246 13.94 23.29 -9.33
C GLU A 246 14.51 23.35 -7.91
N ILE A 247 14.08 22.48 -7.01
CA ILE A 247 14.62 22.39 -5.64
C ILE A 247 16.05 21.87 -5.71
N GLY A 248 17.01 22.70 -5.26
CA GLY A 248 18.43 22.39 -5.28
C GLY A 248 18.85 21.39 -4.18
N ASP A 249 20.07 20.84 -4.34
CA ASP A 249 20.64 19.89 -3.38
C ASP A 249 20.84 20.53 -2.01
N ASP A 250 21.13 21.84 -1.95
CA ASP A 250 21.31 22.60 -0.71
C ASP A 250 20.01 22.65 0.12
N VAL A 251 18.87 22.84 -0.52
CA VAL A 251 17.56 22.83 0.14
C VAL A 251 17.20 21.42 0.60
N LEU A 252 17.38 20.43 -0.26
CA LEU A 252 17.10 19.02 0.08
C LEU A 252 17.99 18.55 1.23
N GLN A 253 19.29 18.89 1.22
CA GLN A 253 20.20 18.56 2.30
C GLN A 253 19.83 19.30 3.61
N GLY A 254 19.39 20.55 3.51
CA GLY A 254 18.89 21.30 4.66
C GLY A 254 17.68 20.64 5.32
N LEU A 255 16.76 20.04 4.54
CA LEU A 255 15.63 19.27 5.05
C LEU A 255 16.08 17.95 5.71
N VAL A 256 17.03 17.25 5.08
CA VAL A 256 17.64 16.05 5.66
C VAL A 256 18.26 16.33 7.03
N ASP A 257 19.05 17.40 7.13
CA ASP A 257 19.72 17.79 8.38
C ASP A 257 18.70 18.22 9.45
N LEU A 258 17.69 19.02 9.07
CA LEU A 258 16.66 19.54 9.98
C LEU A 258 15.81 18.43 10.60
N TRP A 259 15.44 17.44 9.81
CA TRP A 259 14.54 16.34 10.24
C TRP A 259 15.30 15.07 10.61
N ASN A 260 16.64 15.10 10.59
CA ASN A 260 17.52 13.94 10.88
C ASN A 260 17.12 12.70 10.05
N LEU A 261 16.94 12.90 8.74
CA LEU A 261 16.50 11.85 7.81
C LEU A 261 17.65 10.98 7.32
N THR A 262 17.33 9.78 6.87
CA THR A 262 18.25 8.92 6.13
C THR A 262 17.75 8.78 4.69
N PRO A 263 18.19 9.66 3.78
CA PRO A 263 17.70 9.65 2.42
C PRO A 263 18.28 8.49 1.60
N LEU A 264 17.55 8.09 0.54
CA LEU A 264 18.03 7.13 -0.44
C LEU A 264 19.38 7.58 -1.02
N ASP A 265 20.37 6.68 -0.95
CA ASP A 265 21.74 6.97 -1.41
C ASP A 265 21.84 7.25 -2.92
N GLY A 266 22.69 8.20 -3.28
CA GLY A 266 23.12 8.48 -4.65
C GLY A 266 22.15 9.34 -5.45
N ILE A 267 21.28 10.11 -4.78
CA ILE A 267 20.47 11.18 -5.36
C ILE A 267 21.08 12.53 -5.01
N LEU A 268 21.36 12.77 -3.72
CA LEU A 268 22.01 14.01 -3.28
C LEU A 268 23.51 13.91 -3.49
N ASN A 269 24.10 14.97 -4.06
CA ASN A 269 25.56 15.11 -4.10
C ASN A 269 26.06 15.28 -2.67
N LYS A 270 26.94 14.39 -2.19
CA LYS A 270 27.61 14.58 -0.90
C LYS A 270 28.41 15.90 -1.01
N THR A 271 27.86 16.98 -0.49
CA THR A 271 28.66 18.19 -0.27
C THR A 271 29.75 17.81 0.73
N ASN A 272 30.99 17.70 0.23
CA ASN A 272 32.16 17.59 1.12
C ASN A 272 32.15 18.82 2.04
N LYS A 273 31.75 18.61 3.30
CA LYS A 273 31.99 19.59 4.37
C LYS A 273 33.43 19.57 4.76
#